data_ec5f4ecc82cb4b28119a68033c155965
#
_entry.id   ec5f4ecc82cb4b28119a68033c155965
#
_cell.length_a   1.000
_cell.length_b   1.000
_cell.length_c   1.000
_cell.angle_alpha   90.00
_cell.angle_beta   90.00
_cell.angle_gamma   90.00
#
_symmetry.space_group_name_H-M   'P 1'
#
loop_
_entity.id
_entity.type
_entity.pdbx_description
1 polymer ?
#
loop_
_entity_poly.entity_id
_entity_poly.type
_entity_poly.pdbx_seq_one_letter_code
_entity_poly.pdbx_strand_id
1 'polypeptide(L)'
;MSYSTQINKYGRLNHLLTIEGISRDYLIRILDRANKFLSFGDNIVLKNYPVLKGKCVFNIFFENSTRTSSTFEIAARRLSADVMKLNISGSSSSKGESLLDTVDNLVAMQADMFIVRHACSGAVHLIANHVNQVSPNIQVLNAGDGSLIRRRPYLICTL
;
A
#
# COMPACT_ATOMS: atom_id res chain seq x y z
N MET A 1 17.28 -4.28 9.79
CA MET A 1 16.49 -3.67 8.70
C MET A 1 16.47 -2.17 8.92
N SER A 2 16.89 -1.39 7.94
CA SER A 2 17.03 0.07 8.09
C SER A 2 15.65 0.72 8.04
N TYR A 3 15.23 1.33 9.16
CA TYR A 3 13.99 2.15 9.24
C TYR A 3 14.03 3.38 8.32
N SER A 4 15.19 3.69 7.74
CA SER A 4 15.38 4.83 6.84
C SER A 4 14.57 4.79 5.56
N THR A 5 14.10 3.62 5.12
CA THR A 5 13.25 3.49 3.92
C THR A 5 11.82 3.97 4.20
N GLN A 6 11.29 3.70 5.40
CA GLN A 6 9.91 3.99 5.76
C GLN A 6 9.70 5.47 6.15
N ILE A 7 10.68 6.08 6.81
CA ILE A 7 10.60 7.45 7.30
C ILE A 7 11.70 8.28 6.63
N ASN A 8 11.34 9.39 6.05
CA ASN A 8 12.30 10.28 5.40
C ASN A 8 13.10 11.12 6.41
N LYS A 9 14.12 11.83 5.92
CA LYS A 9 15.01 12.68 6.75
C LYS A 9 14.29 13.79 7.54
N TYR A 10 13.03 14.09 7.21
CA TYR A 10 12.20 15.07 7.92
C TYR A 10 11.25 14.42 8.94
N GLY A 11 11.40 13.12 9.23
CA GLY A 11 10.54 12.37 10.14
C GLY A 11 9.13 12.11 9.60
N ARG A 12 8.90 12.28 8.30
CA ARG A 12 7.61 12.00 7.65
C ARG A 12 7.60 10.57 7.09
N LEU A 13 6.44 9.93 7.18
CA LEU A 13 6.21 8.63 6.59
C LEU A 13 6.28 8.72 5.05
N ASN A 14 7.22 7.99 4.47
CA ASN A 14 7.38 7.85 3.03
C ASN A 14 6.66 6.61 2.51
N HIS A 15 6.84 5.48 3.23
CA HIS A 15 6.15 4.24 2.97
C HIS A 15 5.54 3.71 4.26
N LEU A 16 4.47 2.92 4.18
CA LEU A 16 3.91 2.19 5.32
C LEU A 16 4.20 0.70 5.15
N LEU A 17 5.35 0.26 5.64
CA LEU A 17 5.84 -1.12 5.48
C LEU A 17 5.60 -1.97 6.73
N THR A 18 5.73 -1.36 7.90
CA THR A 18 5.51 -1.97 9.20
C THR A 18 5.11 -0.90 10.22
N ILE A 19 4.43 -1.30 11.29
CA ILE A 19 4.12 -0.42 12.43
C ILE A 19 5.38 -0.17 13.27
N GLU A 20 6.32 -1.10 13.24
CA GLU A 20 7.56 -1.00 13.99
C GLU A 20 8.38 0.21 13.52
N GLY A 21 8.85 1.01 14.47
CA GLY A 21 9.61 2.25 14.18
C GLY A 21 8.77 3.49 13.90
N ILE A 22 7.44 3.37 13.85
CA ILE A 22 6.54 4.53 13.80
C ILE A 22 6.24 4.97 15.24
N SER A 23 6.38 6.28 15.53
CA SER A 23 6.08 6.79 16.86
C SER A 23 4.59 6.62 17.20
N ARG A 24 4.30 6.43 18.51
CA ARG A 24 2.92 6.31 19.00
C ARG A 24 2.05 7.50 18.57
N ASP A 25 2.58 8.71 18.65
CA ASP A 25 1.85 9.92 18.30
C ASP A 25 1.52 10.01 16.82
N TYR A 26 2.42 9.46 15.96
CA TYR A 26 2.17 9.37 14.53
C TYR A 26 1.06 8.37 14.22
N LEU A 27 1.07 7.21 14.89
CA LEU A 27 0.01 6.19 14.75
C LEU A 27 -1.35 6.74 15.21
N ILE A 28 -1.40 7.43 16.35
CA ILE A 28 -2.64 8.07 16.84
C ILE A 28 -3.16 9.06 15.79
N ARG A 29 -2.32 9.91 15.23
CA ARG A 29 -2.74 10.86 14.17
C ARG A 29 -3.29 10.15 12.92
N ILE A 30 -2.74 8.99 12.53
CA ILE A 30 -3.28 8.19 11.43
C ILE A 30 -4.68 7.68 11.79
N LEU A 31 -4.84 7.11 13.00
CA LEU A 31 -6.12 6.58 13.48
C LEU A 31 -7.19 7.67 13.62
N ASP A 32 -6.84 8.82 14.19
CA ASP A 32 -7.74 9.97 14.32
C ASP A 32 -8.21 10.49 12.94
N ARG A 33 -7.28 10.46 11.97
CA ARG A 33 -7.64 10.83 10.60
C ARG A 33 -8.53 9.79 9.95
N ALA A 34 -8.28 8.50 10.17
CA ALA A 34 -9.13 7.42 9.69
C ALA A 34 -10.54 7.50 10.30
N ASN A 35 -10.65 7.78 11.59
CA ASN A 35 -11.93 7.96 12.27
C ASN A 35 -12.79 9.06 11.65
N LYS A 36 -12.19 10.13 11.11
CA LYS A 36 -12.95 11.19 10.40
C LYS A 36 -13.64 10.67 9.14
N PHE A 37 -13.14 9.60 8.53
CA PHE A 37 -13.78 8.95 7.38
C PHE A 37 -14.82 7.92 7.79
N LEU A 38 -14.75 7.39 9.03
CA LEU A 38 -15.70 6.42 9.59
C LEU A 38 -16.87 7.08 10.32
N SER A 39 -16.67 8.28 10.89
CA SER A 39 -17.61 8.96 11.80
C SER A 39 -18.79 9.62 11.09
N PHE A 40 -19.25 9.12 9.97
CA PHE A 40 -20.46 9.63 9.35
C PHE A 40 -21.61 8.67 9.66
N GLY A 41 -22.27 8.99 10.82
CA GLY A 41 -23.41 8.29 11.35
C GLY A 41 -24.56 8.09 10.37
N ASP A 42 -25.46 7.26 10.75
CA ASP A 42 -26.83 6.85 10.38
C ASP A 42 -27.40 7.14 8.98
N ASN A 43 -26.82 8.03 8.21
CA ASN A 43 -27.07 8.22 6.80
C ASN A 43 -25.82 7.87 6.01
N ILE A 44 -25.73 6.61 5.59
CA ILE A 44 -24.68 6.10 4.68
C ILE A 44 -24.88 6.72 3.28
N VAL A 45 -24.68 8.01 3.17
CA VAL A 45 -24.34 8.62 1.89
C VAL A 45 -22.87 8.33 1.67
N LEU A 46 -22.57 7.41 0.78
CA LEU A 46 -21.23 7.08 0.32
C LEU A 46 -20.58 8.34 -0.28
N LYS A 47 -20.03 9.20 0.58
CA LYS A 47 -19.36 10.42 0.12
C LYS A 47 -17.99 10.03 -0.41
N ASN A 48 -17.75 10.30 -1.68
CA ASN A 48 -16.41 10.28 -2.23
C ASN A 48 -15.65 11.51 -1.74
N TYR A 49 -14.50 11.26 -1.12
CA TYR A 49 -13.60 12.32 -0.67
C TYR A 49 -12.51 12.55 -1.72
N PRO A 50 -12.35 13.75 -2.28
CA PRO A 50 -11.40 13.99 -3.36
C PRO A 50 -9.94 14.13 -2.86
N VAL A 51 -9.55 13.37 -1.82
CA VAL A 51 -8.21 13.45 -1.21
C VAL A 51 -7.13 12.93 -2.14
N LEU A 52 -7.45 11.90 -2.94
CA LEU A 52 -6.53 11.28 -3.90
C LEU A 52 -6.94 11.52 -5.35
N LYS A 53 -7.73 12.57 -5.62
CA LYS A 53 -8.14 12.91 -6.99
C LYS A 53 -6.91 13.16 -7.88
N GLY A 54 -6.87 12.47 -9.03
CA GLY A 54 -5.75 12.54 -9.98
C GLY A 54 -4.51 11.75 -9.53
N LYS A 55 -4.63 10.89 -8.50
CA LYS A 55 -3.61 9.95 -8.07
C LYS A 55 -3.89 8.56 -8.58
N CYS A 56 -2.87 7.91 -9.15
CA CYS A 56 -2.93 6.55 -9.65
C CYS A 56 -2.41 5.57 -8.59
N VAL A 57 -3.27 4.64 -8.14
CA VAL A 57 -2.97 3.64 -7.11
C VAL A 57 -2.97 2.25 -7.75
N PHE A 58 -1.84 1.57 -7.71
CA PHE A 58 -1.72 0.18 -8.13
C PHE A 58 -1.89 -0.78 -6.96
N ASN A 59 -2.91 -1.60 -7.03
CA ASN A 59 -3.22 -2.64 -6.06
C ASN A 59 -2.64 -3.98 -6.56
N ILE A 60 -1.43 -4.31 -6.12
CA ILE A 60 -0.58 -5.38 -6.66
C ILE A 60 -0.59 -6.56 -5.70
N PHE A 61 -1.24 -7.66 -6.10
CA PHE A 61 -1.34 -8.85 -5.28
C PHE A 61 -0.69 -10.04 -5.99
N PHE A 62 0.39 -10.52 -5.40
CA PHE A 62 1.10 -11.73 -5.83
C PHE A 62 0.51 -13.01 -5.24
N GLU A 63 -0.45 -12.86 -4.34
CA GLU A 63 -1.23 -13.95 -3.75
C GLU A 63 -2.73 -13.68 -3.91
N ASN A 64 -3.51 -14.74 -4.02
CA ASN A 64 -4.97 -14.62 -4.06
C ASN A 64 -5.51 -14.13 -2.71
N SER A 65 -5.99 -12.92 -2.65
CA SER A 65 -6.63 -12.34 -1.46
C SER A 65 -7.76 -11.40 -1.86
N THR A 66 -8.91 -11.98 -2.16
CA THR A 66 -10.09 -11.24 -2.65
C THR A 66 -10.54 -10.18 -1.65
N ARG A 67 -10.68 -10.53 -0.36
CA ARG A 67 -11.15 -9.59 0.67
C ARG A 67 -10.22 -8.39 0.83
N THR A 68 -8.93 -8.64 1.08
CA THR A 68 -7.95 -7.57 1.30
C THR A 68 -7.81 -6.67 0.09
N SER A 69 -7.68 -7.27 -1.11
CA SER A 69 -7.58 -6.52 -2.36
C SER A 69 -8.80 -5.63 -2.60
N SER A 70 -10.01 -6.17 -2.40
CA SER A 70 -11.25 -5.40 -2.57
C SER A 70 -11.40 -4.28 -1.53
N THR A 71 -10.96 -4.50 -0.28
CA THR A 71 -11.00 -3.47 0.76
C THR A 71 -10.13 -2.27 0.39
N PHE A 72 -8.88 -2.51 -0.02
CA PHE A 72 -8.00 -1.44 -0.46
C PHE A 72 -8.51 -0.74 -1.73
N GLU A 73 -9.05 -1.48 -2.68
CA GLU A 73 -9.64 -0.92 -3.89
C GLU A 73 -10.80 0.02 -3.55
N ILE A 74 -11.75 -0.42 -2.71
CA ILE A 74 -12.88 0.39 -2.29
C ILE A 74 -12.42 1.63 -1.53
N ALA A 75 -11.47 1.50 -0.61
CA ALA A 75 -10.94 2.61 0.16
C ALA A 75 -10.30 3.67 -0.75
N ALA A 76 -9.43 3.26 -1.68
CA ALA A 76 -8.77 4.18 -2.60
C ALA A 76 -9.77 4.87 -3.54
N ARG A 77 -10.77 4.14 -4.08
CA ARG A 77 -11.84 4.72 -4.90
C ARG A 77 -12.70 5.72 -4.14
N ARG A 78 -13.01 5.46 -2.86
CA ARG A 78 -13.73 6.41 -1.99
C ARG A 78 -12.93 7.69 -1.72
N LEU A 79 -11.62 7.62 -1.80
CA LEU A 79 -10.73 8.78 -1.73
C LEU A 79 -10.54 9.44 -3.10
N SER A 80 -11.26 9.00 -4.13
CA SER A 80 -11.23 9.50 -5.51
C SER A 80 -9.92 9.24 -6.25
N ALA A 81 -9.21 8.15 -5.91
CA ALA A 81 -8.06 7.69 -6.67
C ALA A 81 -8.48 6.92 -7.93
N ASP A 82 -7.64 6.96 -8.95
CA ASP A 82 -7.67 6.03 -10.08
C ASP A 82 -7.00 4.72 -9.64
N VAL A 83 -7.75 3.62 -9.61
CA VAL A 83 -7.26 2.36 -9.06
C VAL A 83 -7.09 1.32 -10.15
N MET A 84 -5.86 0.82 -10.28
CA MET A 84 -5.51 -0.30 -11.13
C MET A 84 -5.26 -1.55 -10.28
N LYS A 85 -6.00 -2.61 -10.55
CA LYS A 85 -5.84 -3.89 -9.84
C LYS A 85 -5.04 -4.87 -10.68
N LEU A 86 -3.95 -5.39 -10.12
CA LEU A 86 -3.08 -6.36 -10.75
C LEU A 86 -3.00 -7.62 -9.89
N ASN A 87 -3.45 -8.73 -10.44
CA ASN A 87 -3.25 -10.07 -9.89
C ASN A 87 -2.11 -10.73 -10.65
N ILE A 88 -0.94 -10.80 -10.02
CA ILE A 88 0.28 -11.36 -10.64
C ILE A 88 0.47 -12.84 -10.25
N SER A 89 -0.58 -13.51 -9.76
CA SER A 89 -0.52 -14.92 -9.39
C SER A 89 -0.25 -15.79 -10.64
N GLY A 90 0.99 -16.20 -10.82
CA GLY A 90 1.39 -17.28 -11.70
C GLY A 90 1.72 -16.95 -13.16
N SER A 91 1.47 -15.73 -13.67
CA SER A 91 1.70 -15.43 -15.08
C SER A 91 3.04 -14.76 -15.40
N SER A 92 3.58 -13.95 -14.49
CA SER A 92 4.84 -13.22 -14.74
C SER A 92 6.07 -14.07 -14.45
N SER A 93 6.04 -14.94 -13.45
CA SER A 93 7.15 -15.88 -13.17
C SER A 93 7.36 -16.92 -14.28
N SER A 94 6.34 -17.19 -15.10
CA SER A 94 6.47 -18.08 -16.27
C SER A 94 7.18 -17.44 -17.46
N LYS A 95 7.35 -16.10 -17.47
CA LYS A 95 8.01 -15.35 -18.55
C LYS A 95 9.41 -14.86 -18.20
N GLY A 96 9.94 -15.21 -17.00
CA GLY A 96 11.29 -14.81 -16.58
C GLY A 96 11.42 -13.34 -16.15
N GLU A 97 10.33 -12.58 -16.04
CA GLU A 97 10.36 -11.23 -15.51
C GLU A 97 10.64 -11.24 -13.99
N SER A 98 11.56 -10.40 -13.55
CA SER A 98 11.83 -10.23 -12.13
C SER A 98 10.74 -9.37 -11.47
N LEU A 99 10.65 -9.46 -10.13
CA LEU A 99 9.77 -8.59 -9.34
C LEU A 99 10.03 -7.10 -9.61
N LEU A 100 11.29 -6.72 -9.77
CA LEU A 100 11.69 -5.33 -9.98
C LEU A 100 11.37 -4.85 -11.40
N ASP A 101 11.51 -5.71 -12.43
CA ASP A 101 11.10 -5.37 -13.79
C ASP A 101 9.59 -5.05 -13.86
N THR A 102 8.78 -5.84 -13.14
CA THR A 102 7.34 -5.54 -13.01
C THR A 102 7.12 -4.17 -12.36
N VAL A 103 7.86 -3.86 -11.29
CA VAL A 103 7.75 -2.56 -10.60
C VAL A 103 8.17 -1.41 -11.52
N ASP A 104 9.26 -1.55 -12.29
CA ASP A 104 9.74 -0.53 -13.23
C ASP A 104 8.72 -0.24 -14.33
N ASN A 105 8.05 -1.27 -14.86
CA ASN A 105 6.96 -1.09 -15.79
C ASN A 105 5.82 -0.26 -15.19
N LEU A 106 5.47 -0.49 -13.92
CA LEU A 106 4.41 0.27 -13.23
C LEU A 106 4.85 1.70 -12.88
N VAL A 107 6.12 1.91 -12.57
CA VAL A 107 6.71 3.26 -12.41
C VAL A 107 6.59 4.04 -13.71
N ALA A 108 6.90 3.41 -14.86
CA ALA A 108 6.77 4.03 -16.17
C ALA A 108 5.31 4.40 -16.52
N MET A 109 4.32 3.72 -15.93
CA MET A 109 2.89 4.06 -16.04
C MET A 109 2.45 5.20 -15.11
N GLN A 110 3.41 5.93 -14.51
CA GLN A 110 3.15 7.09 -13.64
C GLN A 110 2.32 6.76 -12.40
N ALA A 111 2.63 5.68 -11.72
CA ALA A 111 2.05 5.34 -10.42
C ALA A 111 2.39 6.40 -9.35
N ASP A 112 1.43 6.70 -8.48
CA ASP A 112 1.65 7.50 -7.27
C ASP A 112 1.78 6.63 -6.01
N MET A 113 1.13 5.46 -6.00
CA MET A 113 1.14 4.56 -4.86
C MET A 113 1.05 3.10 -5.29
N PHE A 114 1.83 2.27 -4.62
CA PHE A 114 1.72 0.81 -4.67
C PHE A 114 1.15 0.26 -3.37
N ILE A 115 0.09 -0.53 -3.46
CA ILE A 115 -0.44 -1.36 -2.38
C ILE A 115 -0.04 -2.79 -2.70
N VAL A 116 0.90 -3.35 -1.94
CA VAL A 116 1.55 -4.60 -2.30
C VAL A 116 1.28 -5.70 -1.29
N ARG A 117 0.89 -6.87 -1.78
CA ARG A 117 0.85 -8.10 -1.02
C ARG A 117 1.69 -9.18 -1.69
N HIS A 118 2.62 -9.80 -0.94
CA HIS A 118 3.54 -10.80 -1.45
C HIS A 118 3.75 -11.95 -0.46
N ALA A 119 3.94 -13.19 -0.98
CA ALA A 119 4.17 -14.38 -0.15
C ALA A 119 5.54 -14.37 0.54
N CYS A 120 6.56 -13.81 -0.11
CA CYS A 120 7.91 -13.79 0.42
C CYS A 120 8.13 -12.64 1.41
N SER A 121 8.67 -12.96 2.58
CA SER A 121 9.09 -11.95 3.58
C SER A 121 10.13 -11.01 3.00
N GLY A 122 9.92 -9.70 3.20
CA GLY A 122 10.84 -8.67 2.77
C GLY A 122 10.66 -8.20 1.32
N ALA A 123 9.81 -8.86 0.52
CA ALA A 123 9.56 -8.46 -0.87
C ALA A 123 9.03 -7.02 -0.96
N VAL A 124 8.12 -6.63 -0.07
CA VAL A 124 7.57 -5.27 -0.06
C VAL A 124 8.63 -4.23 0.33
N HIS A 125 9.56 -4.58 1.22
CA HIS A 125 10.71 -3.73 1.56
C HIS A 125 11.67 -3.58 0.39
N LEU A 126 11.90 -4.67 -0.37
CA LEU A 126 12.72 -4.63 -1.58
C LEU A 126 12.12 -3.67 -2.61
N ILE A 127 10.81 -3.76 -2.85
CA ILE A 127 10.08 -2.85 -3.73
C ILE A 127 10.23 -1.40 -3.26
N ALA A 128 10.01 -1.13 -1.97
CA ALA A 128 10.10 0.22 -1.42
C ALA A 128 11.52 0.82 -1.54
N ASN A 129 12.55 0.00 -1.31
CA ASN A 129 13.94 0.42 -1.50
C ASN A 129 14.24 0.75 -2.96
N HIS A 130 13.77 -0.09 -3.88
CA HIS A 130 13.95 0.12 -5.32
C HIS A 130 13.23 1.40 -5.78
N VAL A 131 11.97 1.56 -5.41
CA VAL A 131 11.16 2.74 -5.73
C VAL A 131 11.80 4.03 -5.21
N ASN A 132 12.39 4.02 -4.00
CA ASN A 132 13.10 5.19 -3.48
C ASN A 132 14.29 5.61 -4.34
N GLN A 133 14.90 4.69 -5.09
CA GLN A 133 16.03 4.97 -5.98
C GLN A 133 15.57 5.50 -7.35
N VAL A 134 14.53 4.89 -7.92
CA VAL A 134 14.09 5.19 -9.30
C VAL A 134 13.01 6.26 -9.37
N SER A 135 12.13 6.34 -8.37
CA SER A 135 11.02 7.32 -8.31
C SER A 135 10.58 7.60 -6.87
N PRO A 136 11.31 8.48 -6.14
CA PRO A 136 11.12 8.70 -4.70
C PRO A 136 9.77 9.31 -4.31
N ASN A 137 8.96 9.73 -5.28
CA ASN A 137 7.63 10.28 -5.04
C ASN A 137 6.55 9.19 -4.91
N ILE A 138 6.83 7.96 -5.34
CA ILE A 138 5.89 6.85 -5.23
C ILE A 138 5.89 6.31 -3.82
N GLN A 139 4.72 6.12 -3.25
CA GLN A 139 4.54 5.56 -1.92
C GLN A 139 4.26 4.06 -2.00
N VAL A 140 4.74 3.29 -1.02
CA VAL A 140 4.49 1.85 -0.93
C VAL A 140 3.78 1.54 0.38
N LEU A 141 2.66 0.82 0.30
CA LEU A 141 1.89 0.33 1.42
C LEU A 141 1.93 -1.20 1.43
N ASN A 142 2.34 -1.77 2.56
CA ASN A 142 2.38 -3.21 2.76
C ASN A 142 0.99 -3.74 3.14
N ALA A 143 0.33 -4.45 2.22
CA ALA A 143 -0.94 -5.15 2.43
C ALA A 143 -0.76 -6.60 2.95
N GLY A 144 0.46 -6.98 3.24
CA GLY A 144 0.88 -8.28 3.79
C GLY A 144 2.07 -8.85 3.05
N ASP A 145 3.10 -9.24 3.80
CA ASP A 145 4.19 -10.06 3.31
C ASP A 145 4.35 -11.32 4.16
N GLY A 146 5.16 -12.26 3.74
CA GLY A 146 5.31 -13.56 4.37
C GLY A 146 5.60 -13.52 5.88
N SER A 147 6.20 -12.44 6.40
CA SER A 147 6.49 -12.27 7.82
C SER A 147 5.28 -11.76 8.62
N LEU A 148 4.48 -10.86 8.04
CA LEU A 148 3.31 -10.26 8.67
C LEU A 148 2.09 -11.20 8.61
N ILE A 149 1.96 -12.02 7.56
CA ILE A 149 0.87 -12.98 7.42
C ILE A 149 0.89 -14.02 8.55
N ARG A 150 2.06 -14.42 9.03
CA ARG A 150 2.20 -15.43 10.10
C ARG A 150 1.94 -14.86 11.50
N ARG A 151 2.08 -13.56 11.72
CA ARG A 151 2.04 -12.99 13.08
C ARG A 151 0.76 -12.28 13.47
N ARG A 152 0.01 -11.62 12.57
CA ARG A 152 -1.35 -11.05 12.84
C ARG A 152 -2.06 -10.60 11.56
N PRO A 153 -3.04 -11.34 11.04
CA PRO A 153 -3.72 -10.99 9.78
C PRO A 153 -4.77 -9.87 9.89
N TYR A 154 -5.03 -9.31 11.07
CA TYR A 154 -6.23 -8.51 11.30
C TYR A 154 -6.01 -7.00 11.54
N LEU A 155 -4.78 -6.54 11.70
CA LEU A 155 -4.57 -5.14 12.12
C LEU A 155 -4.70 -4.11 11.00
N ILE A 156 -4.59 -4.52 9.74
CA ILE A 156 -4.64 -3.61 8.58
C ILE A 156 -6.04 -3.57 7.94
N CYS A 157 -6.88 -4.55 8.21
CA CYS A 157 -8.25 -4.61 7.64
C CYS A 157 -9.32 -3.89 8.45
N THR A 158 -8.97 -3.31 9.60
CA THR A 158 -9.90 -2.58 10.49
C THR A 158 -9.71 -1.05 10.45
N LEU A 159 -8.86 -0.57 9.58
CA LEU A 159 -8.75 0.85 9.24
C LEU A 159 -9.42 1.10 7.90
#